data_5ca681b10803642d265a7c81b7cc166f
#
_entry.id   5ca681b10803642d265a7c81b7cc166f
#
_cell.length_a   1.000
_cell.length_b   1.000
_cell.length_c   1.000
_cell.angle_alpha   90.00
_cell.angle_beta   90.00
_cell.angle_gamma   90.00
#
_symmetry.space_group_name_H-M   'P 1'
#
loop_
_entity.id
_entity.type
_entity.pdbx_description
1 polymer ?
#
loop_
_entity_poly.entity_id
_entity_poly.type
_entity_poly.pdbx_seq_one_letter_code
_entity_poly.pdbx_strand_id
1 'polypeptide(L)'
;FFAAGADVTRAYRERVLAAGCSLIDLSAALPLEQAPCVLPELGVEGLPALSKPCCVSAPTPSAVACALVLAALKLVLQPQRLQLTAMLAISTLGRSGVQELARQTAELLNARPLEPRTVDRQVAFNLLAQIGEVDGQGHAQLEKRLAMEVQQLLGAPQLPVAATCALAPVFFGDSLALGVQADGDIDLVAVQRVLEAAQGIELVEAGDYPTAAGDAVGQDQVYVGRVRLGVSDPRQLNLWIASDNVRKGAALNAVQIAELLI
;
A
#
# COMPACT_ATOMS: atom_id res chain seq x y z
N PHE A 1 14.78 -9.21 -9.74
CA PHE A 1 14.12 -8.11 -9.01
C PHE A 1 14.54 -6.77 -9.61
N PHE A 2 13.57 -5.90 -9.89
CA PHE A 2 13.79 -4.54 -10.38
C PHE A 2 13.32 -3.51 -9.35
N ALA A 3 14.30 -2.96 -8.61
CA ALA A 3 14.09 -2.00 -7.52
C ALA A 3 14.93 -0.72 -7.72
N ALA A 4 15.48 -0.50 -8.93
CA ALA A 4 16.35 0.64 -9.21
C ALA A 4 15.60 1.84 -9.84
N GLY A 5 14.28 1.83 -9.76
CA GLY A 5 13.41 2.88 -10.30
C GLY A 5 12.79 2.56 -11.66
N ALA A 6 11.76 3.32 -11.99
CA ALA A 6 10.88 3.06 -13.13
C ALA A 6 11.60 3.11 -14.48
N ASP A 7 12.55 4.03 -14.67
CA ASP A 7 13.28 4.17 -15.92
C ASP A 7 14.17 2.97 -16.21
N VAL A 8 14.80 2.43 -15.16
CA VAL A 8 15.62 1.22 -15.28
C VAL A 8 14.75 0.02 -15.65
N THR A 9 13.60 -0.13 -15.02
CA THR A 9 12.66 -1.22 -15.33
C THR A 9 12.23 -1.15 -16.78
N ARG A 10 11.80 0.00 -17.26
CA ARG A 10 11.40 0.20 -18.67
C ARG A 10 12.53 -0.08 -19.66
N ALA A 11 13.75 0.39 -19.37
CA ALA A 11 14.90 0.24 -20.25
C ALA A 11 15.40 -1.21 -20.40
N TYR A 12 15.25 -2.04 -19.34
CA TYR A 12 15.83 -3.38 -19.34
C TYR A 12 14.82 -4.53 -19.50
N ARG A 13 13.52 -4.26 -19.40
CA ARG A 13 12.46 -5.28 -19.46
C ARG A 13 12.61 -6.25 -20.61
N GLU A 14 12.70 -5.74 -21.84
CA GLU A 14 12.78 -6.57 -23.04
C GLU A 14 14.02 -7.46 -23.07
N ARG A 15 15.14 -6.91 -22.63
CA ARG A 15 16.43 -7.67 -22.56
C ARG A 15 16.35 -8.81 -21.56
N VAL A 16 15.68 -8.61 -20.42
CA VAL A 16 15.48 -9.63 -19.38
C VAL A 16 14.62 -10.77 -19.91
N LEU A 17 13.49 -10.44 -20.55
CA LEU A 17 12.61 -11.43 -21.14
C LEU A 17 13.26 -12.20 -22.29
N ALA A 18 14.00 -11.52 -23.16
CA ALA A 18 14.74 -12.14 -24.25
C ALA A 18 15.86 -13.09 -23.77
N ALA A 19 16.38 -12.85 -22.55
CA ALA A 19 17.33 -13.75 -21.89
C ALA A 19 16.67 -14.96 -21.22
N GLY A 20 15.34 -15.13 -21.34
CA GLY A 20 14.59 -16.21 -20.72
C GLY A 20 14.35 -16.04 -19.22
N CYS A 21 14.57 -14.84 -18.68
CA CYS A 21 14.39 -14.53 -17.26
C CYS A 21 13.03 -13.87 -16.98
N SER A 22 12.38 -14.25 -15.91
CA SER A 22 11.20 -13.53 -15.39
C SER A 22 11.62 -12.28 -14.64
N LEU A 23 10.74 -11.25 -14.60
CA LEU A 23 10.99 -9.97 -13.99
C LEU A 23 9.93 -9.67 -12.92
N ILE A 24 10.37 -9.30 -11.71
CA ILE A 24 9.53 -8.80 -10.63
C ILE A 24 9.79 -7.29 -10.51
N ASP A 25 8.79 -6.48 -10.86
CA ASP A 25 8.86 -5.02 -10.83
C ASP A 25 8.39 -4.47 -9.48
N LEU A 26 9.31 -3.85 -8.73
CA LEU A 26 9.02 -3.13 -7.48
C LEU A 26 8.89 -1.62 -7.69
N SER A 27 9.00 -1.14 -8.92
CA SER A 27 9.01 0.29 -9.22
C SER A 27 7.65 0.83 -9.71
N ALA A 28 6.66 -0.05 -9.86
CA ALA A 28 5.37 0.25 -10.47
C ALA A 28 5.48 0.89 -11.88
N ALA A 29 6.58 0.60 -12.60
CA ALA A 29 6.87 1.18 -13.90
C ALA A 29 6.00 0.62 -15.02
N LEU A 30 5.54 -0.62 -14.86
CA LEU A 30 4.80 -1.34 -15.89
C LEU A 30 3.29 -1.22 -15.67
N PRO A 31 2.50 -1.06 -16.75
CA PRO A 31 1.05 -1.18 -16.67
C PRO A 31 0.62 -2.55 -16.13
N LEU A 32 -0.49 -2.60 -15.39
CA LEU A 32 -0.97 -3.83 -14.76
C LEU A 32 -1.36 -4.91 -15.78
N GLU A 33 -1.73 -4.52 -17.00
CA GLU A 33 -2.03 -5.44 -18.12
C GLU A 33 -0.76 -6.15 -18.62
N GLN A 34 0.41 -5.55 -18.45
CA GLN A 34 1.70 -6.09 -18.89
C GLN A 34 2.47 -6.79 -17.75
N ALA A 35 2.22 -6.38 -16.52
CA ALA A 35 2.81 -6.93 -15.31
C ALA A 35 1.77 -6.93 -14.19
N PRO A 36 0.91 -7.98 -14.11
CA PRO A 36 -0.13 -8.06 -13.10
C PRO A 36 0.48 -8.06 -11.70
N CYS A 37 -0.24 -7.44 -10.76
CA CYS A 37 0.15 -7.46 -9.35
C CYS A 37 -0.03 -8.85 -8.76
N VAL A 38 0.95 -9.27 -7.96
CA VAL A 38 0.92 -10.55 -7.23
C VAL A 38 1.06 -10.27 -5.74
N LEU A 39 0.13 -10.82 -4.99
CA LEU A 39 0.18 -10.86 -3.52
C LEU A 39 0.01 -12.32 -3.11
N PRO A 40 1.08 -13.00 -2.70
CA PRO A 40 1.11 -14.45 -2.49
C PRO A 40 0.05 -14.97 -1.53
N GLU A 41 -0.29 -14.21 -0.49
CA GLU A 41 -1.33 -14.57 0.48
C GLU A 41 -2.73 -14.65 -0.12
N LEU A 42 -2.98 -14.00 -1.25
CA LEU A 42 -4.26 -14.09 -1.96
C LEU A 42 -4.28 -15.22 -2.98
N GLY A 43 -3.18 -15.96 -3.12
CA GLY A 43 -3.01 -16.98 -4.13
C GLY A 43 -2.77 -16.42 -5.53
N VAL A 44 -2.58 -17.32 -6.47
CA VAL A 44 -2.40 -17.00 -7.90
C VAL A 44 -3.65 -17.32 -8.73
N GLU A 45 -4.73 -17.70 -8.07
CA GLU A 45 -6.01 -18.01 -8.71
C GLU A 45 -6.58 -16.75 -9.38
N GLY A 46 -6.83 -16.82 -10.68
CA GLY A 46 -7.32 -15.68 -11.47
C GLY A 46 -6.25 -14.79 -12.09
N LEU A 47 -4.96 -15.01 -11.78
CA LEU A 47 -3.91 -14.43 -12.62
C LEU A 47 -3.87 -15.15 -13.98
N PRO A 48 -3.63 -14.43 -15.10
CA PRO A 48 -3.33 -15.06 -16.36
C PRO A 48 -2.22 -16.09 -16.13
N ALA A 49 -2.36 -17.30 -16.68
CA ALA A 49 -1.34 -18.32 -16.54
C ALA A 49 0.03 -17.72 -16.83
N LEU A 50 0.87 -17.60 -15.80
CA LEU A 50 2.19 -16.99 -15.89
C LEU A 50 3.10 -17.93 -16.69
N SER A 51 3.06 -17.79 -18.03
CA SER A 51 4.02 -18.50 -18.89
C SER A 51 5.40 -17.88 -18.67
N LYS A 52 6.40 -18.70 -18.34
CA LYS A 52 7.79 -18.24 -18.18
C LYS A 52 8.46 -18.08 -19.55
N PRO A 53 9.22 -17.00 -19.79
CA PRO A 53 9.50 -15.86 -18.90
C PRO A 53 8.29 -14.88 -18.80
N CYS A 54 8.06 -14.31 -17.64
CA CYS A 54 6.95 -13.40 -17.38
C CYS A 54 7.41 -12.12 -16.64
N CYS A 55 6.57 -11.08 -16.74
CA CYS A 55 6.68 -9.90 -15.89
C CYS A 55 5.54 -9.91 -14.87
N VAL A 56 5.86 -9.65 -13.62
CA VAL A 56 4.89 -9.41 -12.54
C VAL A 56 5.27 -8.16 -11.77
N SER A 57 4.28 -7.49 -11.21
CA SER A 57 4.49 -6.34 -10.32
C SER A 57 4.33 -6.75 -8.86
N ALA A 58 5.25 -6.34 -8.01
CA ALA A 58 4.96 -6.22 -6.60
C ALA A 58 4.00 -5.04 -6.42
N PRO A 59 2.85 -5.21 -5.74
CA PRO A 59 1.95 -4.10 -5.46
C PRO A 59 2.61 -3.02 -4.61
N THR A 60 2.09 -1.81 -4.64
CA THR A 60 2.53 -0.76 -3.72
C THR A 60 2.25 -1.18 -2.26
N PRO A 61 3.07 -0.71 -1.28
CA PRO A 61 2.93 -1.11 0.11
C PRO A 61 1.52 -0.93 0.68
N SER A 62 0.89 0.19 0.37
CA SER A 62 -0.48 0.46 0.78
C SER A 62 -1.50 -0.49 0.13
N ALA A 63 -1.26 -0.91 -1.13
CA ALA A 63 -2.12 -1.90 -1.79
C ALA A 63 -1.98 -3.28 -1.15
N VAL A 64 -0.76 -3.69 -0.77
CA VAL A 64 -0.52 -4.94 -0.01
C VAL A 64 -1.33 -4.95 1.28
N ALA A 65 -1.16 -3.91 2.12
CA ALA A 65 -1.85 -3.83 3.40
C ALA A 65 -3.38 -3.78 3.26
N CYS A 66 -3.87 -2.98 2.32
CA CYS A 66 -5.30 -2.83 2.05
C CYS A 66 -5.92 -4.14 1.51
N ALA A 67 -5.26 -4.79 0.54
CA ALA A 67 -5.78 -6.01 -0.10
C ALA A 67 -5.82 -7.20 0.86
N LEU A 68 -4.83 -7.37 1.74
CA LEU A 68 -4.85 -8.40 2.79
C LEU A 68 -6.07 -8.25 3.70
N VAL A 69 -6.31 -7.05 4.19
CA VAL A 69 -7.44 -6.76 5.07
C VAL A 69 -8.77 -6.96 4.34
N LEU A 70 -8.90 -6.45 3.11
CA LEU A 70 -10.13 -6.59 2.33
C LEU A 70 -10.42 -8.04 1.91
N ALA A 71 -9.40 -8.84 1.66
CA ALA A 71 -9.57 -10.26 1.35
C ALA A 71 -10.19 -11.02 2.53
N ALA A 72 -9.74 -10.75 3.76
CA ALA A 72 -10.35 -11.30 4.96
C ALA A 72 -11.81 -10.83 5.14
N LEU A 73 -12.06 -9.53 4.94
CA LEU A 73 -13.40 -8.95 5.06
C LEU A 73 -14.40 -9.50 4.06
N LYS A 74 -13.97 -9.83 2.83
CA LYS A 74 -14.85 -10.44 1.80
C LYS A 74 -15.48 -11.77 2.21
N LEU A 75 -14.99 -12.40 3.26
CA LEU A 75 -15.61 -13.62 3.82
C LEU A 75 -16.92 -13.34 4.57
N VAL A 76 -17.13 -12.12 5.04
CA VAL A 76 -18.27 -11.76 5.90
C VAL A 76 -19.06 -10.53 5.45
N LEU A 77 -18.55 -9.77 4.47
CA LEU A 77 -19.25 -8.63 3.88
C LEU A 77 -18.90 -8.46 2.41
N GLN A 78 -19.80 -7.83 1.65
CA GLN A 78 -19.59 -7.52 0.23
C GLN A 78 -19.32 -6.02 0.08
N PRO A 79 -18.06 -5.64 -0.23
CA PRO A 79 -17.72 -4.23 -0.45
C PRO A 79 -18.42 -3.66 -1.69
N GLN A 80 -19.04 -2.49 -1.53
CA GLN A 80 -19.69 -1.72 -2.60
C GLN A 80 -18.89 -0.47 -2.98
N ARG A 81 -18.14 0.07 -2.05
CA ARG A 81 -17.26 1.23 -2.25
C ARG A 81 -16.17 1.24 -1.17
N LEU A 82 -15.00 1.70 -1.56
CA LEU A 82 -13.86 1.93 -0.66
C LEU A 82 -13.51 3.41 -0.60
N GLN A 83 -13.19 3.87 0.60
CA GLN A 83 -12.53 5.15 0.87
C GLN A 83 -11.21 4.85 1.58
N LEU A 84 -10.11 5.26 0.98
CA LEU A 84 -8.76 4.96 1.46
C LEU A 84 -7.94 6.23 1.54
N THR A 85 -7.50 6.58 2.75
CA THR A 85 -6.51 7.62 2.96
C THR A 85 -5.22 6.96 3.43
N ALA A 86 -4.18 7.02 2.60
CA ALA A 86 -2.87 6.48 2.88
C ALA A 86 -1.93 7.60 3.32
N MET A 87 -1.45 7.54 4.56
CA MET A 87 -0.42 8.41 5.11
C MET A 87 0.92 7.69 4.95
N LEU A 88 1.64 8.05 3.90
CA LEU A 88 2.86 7.37 3.46
C LEU A 88 4.08 7.96 4.17
N ALA A 89 4.98 7.09 4.59
CA ALA A 89 6.26 7.48 5.15
C ALA A 89 7.14 8.18 4.09
N ILE A 90 8.05 9.03 4.54
CA ILE A 90 8.97 9.75 3.65
C ILE A 90 9.89 8.81 2.86
N SER A 91 10.11 7.58 3.36
CA SER A 91 10.86 6.53 2.66
C SER A 91 10.22 6.12 1.31
N THR A 92 8.97 6.44 1.07
CA THR A 92 8.33 6.33 -0.27
C THR A 92 9.08 7.14 -1.33
N LEU A 93 9.72 8.25 -0.95
CA LEU A 93 10.61 9.04 -1.82
C LEU A 93 12.06 8.53 -1.83
N GLY A 94 12.30 7.34 -1.28
CA GLY A 94 13.62 6.73 -1.21
C GLY A 94 14.56 7.42 -0.21
N ARG A 95 15.86 7.15 -0.37
CA ARG A 95 16.90 7.65 0.55
C ARG A 95 16.96 9.18 0.61
N SER A 96 16.73 9.86 -0.50
CA SER A 96 16.71 11.33 -0.55
C SER A 96 15.60 11.91 0.32
N GLY A 97 14.42 11.32 0.32
CA GLY A 97 13.32 11.72 1.20
C GLY A 97 13.65 11.56 2.67
N VAL A 98 14.22 10.41 3.05
CA VAL A 98 14.65 10.15 4.45
C VAL A 98 15.69 11.17 4.92
N GLN A 99 16.69 11.47 4.07
CA GLN A 99 17.70 12.47 4.37
C GLN A 99 17.10 13.89 4.47
N GLU A 100 16.13 14.20 3.62
CA GLU A 100 15.44 15.48 3.62
C GLU A 100 14.66 15.70 4.91
N LEU A 101 13.88 14.72 5.36
CA LEU A 101 13.14 14.81 6.63
C LEU A 101 14.09 14.99 7.81
N ALA A 102 15.17 14.22 7.87
CA ALA A 102 16.17 14.32 8.94
C ALA A 102 16.82 15.72 8.96
N ARG A 103 17.23 16.23 7.80
CA ARG A 103 17.84 17.56 7.66
C ARG A 103 16.87 18.66 8.06
N GLN A 104 15.65 18.67 7.52
CA GLN A 104 14.65 19.67 7.84
C GLN A 104 14.30 19.68 9.33
N THR A 105 14.17 18.50 9.95
CA THR A 105 13.93 18.38 11.38
C THR A 105 15.05 19.03 12.20
N ALA A 106 16.31 18.74 11.86
CA ALA A 106 17.47 19.32 12.54
C ALA A 106 17.56 20.83 12.33
N GLU A 107 17.31 21.33 11.13
CA GLU A 107 17.32 22.77 10.83
C GLU A 107 16.25 23.52 11.61
N LEU A 108 15.02 23.03 11.63
CA LEU A 108 13.90 23.66 12.35
C LEU A 108 14.13 23.67 13.87
N LEU A 109 14.61 22.57 14.45
CA LEU A 109 14.90 22.50 15.88
C LEU A 109 16.05 23.43 16.31
N ASN A 110 16.95 23.77 15.38
CA ASN A 110 18.05 24.69 15.60
C ASN A 110 17.75 26.12 15.11
N ALA A 111 16.50 26.45 14.81
CA ALA A 111 16.06 27.75 14.29
C ALA A 111 16.85 28.22 13.06
N ARG A 112 17.25 27.29 12.19
CA ARG A 112 17.94 27.58 10.92
C ARG A 112 16.92 27.80 9.80
N PRO A 113 17.25 28.61 8.80
CA PRO A 113 16.43 28.76 7.59
C PRO A 113 16.24 27.40 6.90
N LEU A 114 15.02 27.15 6.43
CA LEU A 114 14.66 25.92 5.76
C LEU A 114 14.59 26.17 4.24
N GLU A 115 15.34 25.39 3.48
CA GLU A 115 15.25 25.33 2.03
C GLU A 115 14.89 23.90 1.60
N PRO A 116 13.63 23.62 1.16
CA PRO A 116 13.25 22.31 0.63
C PRO A 116 14.10 21.92 -0.60
N ARG A 117 14.54 20.65 -0.70
CA ARG A 117 15.43 20.17 -1.76
C ARG A 117 14.87 18.98 -2.53
N THR A 118 14.22 18.04 -1.86
CA THR A 118 13.67 16.82 -2.47
C THR A 118 12.21 16.99 -2.84
N VAL A 119 11.49 17.76 -2.07
CA VAL A 119 10.10 18.19 -2.32
C VAL A 119 10.06 19.71 -2.27
N ASP A 120 9.08 20.32 -2.91
CA ASP A 120 8.92 21.77 -3.00
C ASP A 120 8.42 22.45 -1.71
N ARG A 121 8.18 21.64 -0.66
CA ARG A 121 7.56 22.10 0.60
C ARG A 121 8.30 21.53 1.82
N GLN A 122 8.02 22.14 2.97
CA GLN A 122 8.42 21.61 4.26
C GLN A 122 7.70 20.27 4.51
N VAL A 123 8.48 19.22 4.79
CA VAL A 123 7.98 17.89 5.18
C VAL A 123 8.00 17.73 6.71
N ALA A 124 9.10 18.18 7.36
CA ALA A 124 9.24 18.04 8.80
C ALA A 124 8.10 18.77 9.54
N PHE A 125 7.42 18.05 10.45
CA PHE A 125 6.27 18.55 11.22
C PHE A 125 5.08 18.98 10.33
N ASN A 126 4.93 18.41 9.14
CA ASN A 126 3.87 18.77 8.20
C ASN A 126 3.28 17.53 7.51
N LEU A 127 2.05 17.63 7.04
CA LEU A 127 1.40 16.61 6.21
C LEU A 127 1.17 17.18 4.82
N LEU A 128 1.68 16.50 3.79
CA LEU A 128 1.50 16.94 2.40
C LEU A 128 0.45 16.07 1.73
N ALA A 129 -0.67 16.68 1.33
CA ALA A 129 -1.84 15.98 0.78
C ALA A 129 -1.70 15.60 -0.71
N GLN A 130 -0.52 15.76 -1.29
CA GLN A 130 -0.22 15.43 -2.69
C GLN A 130 1.20 14.89 -2.80
N ILE A 131 1.37 13.81 -3.56
CA ILE A 131 2.66 13.20 -3.85
C ILE A 131 2.84 13.14 -5.36
N GLY A 132 3.81 13.90 -5.88
CA GLY A 132 4.04 14.04 -7.31
C GLY A 132 3.02 14.90 -8.03
N GLU A 133 3.00 14.81 -9.36
CA GLU A 133 2.09 15.57 -10.22
C GLU A 133 0.69 14.96 -10.21
N VAL A 134 -0.31 15.83 -10.42
CA VAL A 134 -1.71 15.44 -10.60
C VAL A 134 -2.12 15.62 -12.05
N ASP A 135 -3.07 14.80 -12.50
CA ASP A 135 -3.65 14.93 -13.83
C ASP A 135 -4.70 16.05 -13.91
N GLY A 136 -5.30 16.22 -15.08
CA GLY A 136 -6.34 17.23 -15.33
C GLY A 136 -7.63 17.07 -14.50
N GLN A 137 -7.78 15.95 -13.78
CA GLN A 137 -8.89 15.68 -12.86
C GLN A 137 -8.48 15.82 -11.39
N GLY A 138 -7.21 16.13 -11.12
CA GLY A 138 -6.66 16.30 -9.76
C GLY A 138 -6.20 15.04 -9.08
N HIS A 139 -6.09 13.90 -9.80
CA HIS A 139 -5.59 12.65 -9.24
C HIS A 139 -4.09 12.50 -9.41
N ALA A 140 -3.40 12.19 -8.32
CA ALA A 140 -1.98 11.80 -8.38
C ALA A 140 -1.84 10.39 -8.98
N GLN A 141 -0.70 10.16 -9.68
CA GLN A 141 -0.42 8.85 -10.29
C GLN A 141 -0.44 7.70 -9.28
N LEU A 142 0.06 7.96 -8.07
CA LEU A 142 0.09 6.98 -6.99
C LEU A 142 -1.31 6.61 -6.50
N GLU A 143 -2.25 7.55 -6.44
CA GLU A 143 -3.64 7.30 -6.05
C GLU A 143 -4.36 6.41 -7.06
N LYS A 144 -4.17 6.69 -8.35
CA LYS A 144 -4.72 5.85 -9.43
C LYS A 144 -4.13 4.44 -9.39
N ARG A 145 -2.82 4.35 -9.21
CA ARG A 145 -2.13 3.07 -9.13
C ARG A 145 -2.64 2.25 -7.95
N LEU A 146 -2.74 2.84 -6.76
CA LEU A 146 -3.28 2.20 -5.57
C LEU A 146 -4.70 1.67 -5.78
N ALA A 147 -5.58 2.47 -6.38
CA ALA A 147 -6.94 2.04 -6.68
C ALA A 147 -6.98 0.85 -7.64
N MET A 148 -6.22 0.90 -8.74
CA MET A 148 -6.15 -0.18 -9.73
C MET A 148 -5.55 -1.47 -9.15
N GLU A 149 -4.51 -1.36 -8.32
CA GLU A 149 -3.88 -2.52 -7.67
C GLU A 149 -4.84 -3.20 -6.70
N VAL A 150 -5.54 -2.44 -5.87
CA VAL A 150 -6.56 -2.98 -4.96
C VAL A 150 -7.68 -3.67 -5.74
N GLN A 151 -8.18 -3.05 -6.81
CA GLN A 151 -9.20 -3.64 -7.67
C GLN A 151 -8.73 -4.96 -8.30
N GLN A 152 -7.51 -5.00 -8.81
CA GLN A 152 -6.93 -6.20 -9.43
C GLN A 152 -6.73 -7.31 -8.41
N LEU A 153 -6.12 -7.02 -7.26
CA LEU A 153 -5.85 -7.99 -6.19
C LEU A 153 -7.13 -8.61 -5.61
N LEU A 154 -8.21 -7.83 -5.57
CA LEU A 154 -9.51 -8.32 -5.11
C LEU A 154 -10.34 -9.01 -6.21
N GLY A 155 -9.89 -9.02 -7.46
CA GLY A 155 -10.69 -9.50 -8.60
C GLY A 155 -11.98 -8.69 -8.79
N ALA A 156 -11.97 -7.40 -8.45
CA ALA A 156 -13.14 -6.54 -8.45
C ALA A 156 -12.91 -5.24 -9.26
N PRO A 157 -12.75 -5.32 -10.60
CA PRO A 157 -12.37 -4.18 -11.44
C PRO A 157 -13.41 -3.05 -11.46
N GLN A 158 -14.65 -3.32 -11.05
CA GLN A 158 -15.73 -2.34 -11.01
C GLN A 158 -15.95 -1.75 -9.61
N LEU A 159 -15.18 -2.17 -8.60
CA LEU A 159 -15.32 -1.65 -7.23
C LEU A 159 -14.86 -0.18 -7.18
N PRO A 160 -15.72 0.78 -6.84
CA PRO A 160 -15.32 2.17 -6.71
C PRO A 160 -14.33 2.34 -5.54
N VAL A 161 -13.15 2.90 -5.83
CA VAL A 161 -12.12 3.19 -4.85
C VAL A 161 -11.80 4.68 -4.90
N ALA A 162 -12.06 5.38 -3.80
CA ALA A 162 -11.62 6.76 -3.59
C ALA A 162 -10.32 6.71 -2.77
N ALA A 163 -9.18 6.98 -3.40
CA ALA A 163 -7.88 6.98 -2.75
C ALA A 163 -7.32 8.40 -2.62
N THR A 164 -6.76 8.71 -1.46
CA THR A 164 -5.97 9.91 -1.21
C THR A 164 -4.63 9.48 -0.61
N CYS A 165 -3.53 9.93 -1.18
CA CYS A 165 -2.19 9.66 -0.69
C CYS A 165 -1.57 10.94 -0.14
N ALA A 166 -1.25 10.94 1.15
CA ALA A 166 -0.57 12.04 1.82
C ALA A 166 0.81 11.60 2.31
N LEU A 167 1.80 12.47 2.21
CA LEU A 167 3.13 12.25 2.75
C LEU A 167 3.17 12.68 4.21
N ALA A 168 3.45 11.74 5.11
CA ALA A 168 3.55 11.97 6.55
C ALA A 168 5.01 12.19 6.99
N PRO A 169 5.26 12.97 8.05
CA PRO A 169 6.60 13.27 8.53
C PRO A 169 7.15 12.13 9.41
N VAL A 170 7.03 10.88 8.94
CA VAL A 170 7.59 9.68 9.55
C VAL A 170 8.61 9.05 8.61
N PHE A 171 9.65 8.43 9.16
CA PHE A 171 10.73 7.87 8.34
C PHE A 171 10.28 6.61 7.60
N PHE A 172 9.68 5.67 8.30
CA PHE A 172 9.27 4.36 7.80
C PHE A 172 7.90 3.98 8.38
N GLY A 173 7.22 3.08 7.68
CA GLY A 173 5.91 2.56 8.05
C GLY A 173 4.76 3.47 7.58
N ASP A 174 3.83 2.86 6.84
CA ASP A 174 2.64 3.53 6.35
C ASP A 174 1.46 3.33 7.31
N SER A 175 0.59 4.33 7.37
CA SER A 175 -0.69 4.25 8.06
C SER A 175 -1.84 4.50 7.11
N LEU A 176 -2.92 3.73 7.22
CA LEU A 176 -4.06 3.86 6.34
C LEU A 176 -5.36 3.97 7.15
N ALA A 177 -6.20 4.92 6.77
CA ALA A 177 -7.59 4.95 7.19
C ALA A 177 -8.44 4.34 6.06
N LEU A 178 -9.06 3.19 6.34
CA LEU A 178 -9.89 2.47 5.38
C LEU A 178 -11.36 2.54 5.81
N GLY A 179 -12.22 3.05 4.92
CA GLY A 179 -13.67 2.99 4.99
C GLY A 179 -14.20 2.00 3.95
N VAL A 180 -15.04 1.08 4.37
CA VAL A 180 -15.70 0.11 3.50
C VAL A 180 -17.20 0.29 3.62
N GLN A 181 -17.85 0.62 2.51
CA GLN A 181 -19.32 0.58 2.40
C GLN A 181 -19.73 -0.81 1.95
N ALA A 182 -20.55 -1.49 2.73
CA ALA A 182 -21.10 -2.80 2.42
C ALA A 182 -22.51 -2.70 1.82
N ASP A 183 -22.99 -3.80 1.22
CA ASP A 183 -24.34 -3.92 0.68
C ASP A 183 -25.42 -4.12 1.75
N GLY A 184 -25.05 -4.62 2.94
CA GLY A 184 -25.92 -4.86 4.09
C GLY A 184 -25.31 -4.43 5.42
N ASP A 185 -26.07 -4.60 6.48
CA ASP A 185 -25.62 -4.32 7.85
C ASP A 185 -24.44 -5.24 8.23
N ILE A 186 -23.46 -4.67 8.88
CA ILE A 186 -22.18 -5.33 9.19
C ILE A 186 -22.22 -5.94 10.60
N ASP A 187 -21.91 -7.23 10.68
CA ASP A 187 -21.67 -7.91 11.95
C ASP A 187 -20.20 -7.70 12.38
N LEU A 188 -19.98 -6.80 13.34
CA LEU A 188 -18.64 -6.52 13.86
C LEU A 188 -17.95 -7.74 14.50
N VAL A 189 -18.72 -8.65 15.10
CA VAL A 189 -18.16 -9.87 15.71
C VAL A 189 -17.61 -10.80 14.62
N ALA A 190 -18.35 -10.94 13.51
CA ALA A 190 -17.89 -11.70 12.37
C ALA A 190 -16.66 -11.04 11.74
N VAL A 191 -16.64 -9.71 11.60
CA VAL A 191 -15.50 -8.93 11.09
C VAL A 191 -14.25 -9.16 11.95
N GLN A 192 -14.35 -9.03 13.27
CA GLN A 192 -13.21 -9.26 14.18
C GLN A 192 -12.67 -10.68 14.05
N ARG A 193 -13.55 -11.68 14.05
CA ARG A 193 -13.16 -13.09 13.92
C ARG A 193 -12.38 -13.39 12.62
N VAL A 194 -12.78 -12.84 11.49
CA VAL A 194 -12.07 -13.09 10.23
C VAL A 194 -10.73 -12.35 10.19
N LEU A 195 -10.64 -11.17 10.80
CA LEU A 195 -9.36 -10.45 10.91
C LEU A 195 -8.38 -11.15 11.85
N GLU A 196 -8.84 -11.66 12.99
CA GLU A 196 -8.02 -12.47 13.93
C GLU A 196 -7.50 -13.78 13.31
N ALA A 197 -8.30 -14.40 12.44
CA ALA A 197 -7.93 -15.65 11.79
C ALA A 197 -7.09 -15.46 10.52
N ALA A 198 -6.96 -14.23 10.01
CA ALA A 198 -6.33 -13.97 8.73
C ALA A 198 -4.79 -14.04 8.83
N GLN A 199 -4.18 -14.80 7.94
CA GLN A 199 -2.72 -14.88 7.86
C GLN A 199 -2.13 -13.53 7.42
N GLY A 200 -1.07 -13.09 8.11
CA GLY A 200 -0.38 -11.84 7.80
C GLY A 200 -1.04 -10.60 8.38
N ILE A 201 -2.12 -10.76 9.15
CA ILE A 201 -2.80 -9.70 9.89
C ILE A 201 -2.62 -9.90 11.40
N GLU A 202 -2.35 -8.81 12.09
CA GLU A 202 -2.38 -8.71 13.56
C GLU A 202 -3.50 -7.75 13.95
N LEU A 203 -4.58 -8.28 14.55
CA LEU A 203 -5.67 -7.45 15.07
C LEU A 203 -5.32 -6.98 16.47
N VAL A 204 -5.21 -5.66 16.67
CA VAL A 204 -4.91 -5.07 17.98
C VAL A 204 -6.11 -5.18 18.90
N GLU A 205 -5.86 -5.31 20.19
CA GLU A 205 -6.90 -5.39 21.22
C GLU A 205 -7.89 -4.22 21.18
N ALA A 206 -9.11 -4.50 21.59
CA ALA A 206 -10.17 -3.48 21.64
C ALA A 206 -9.79 -2.34 22.60
N GLY A 207 -9.84 -1.11 22.11
CA GLY A 207 -9.47 0.09 22.87
C GLY A 207 -8.04 0.59 22.60
N ASP A 208 -7.24 -0.18 21.89
CA ASP A 208 -5.90 0.20 21.43
C ASP A 208 -5.89 0.45 19.91
N TYR A 209 -4.77 0.96 19.39
CA TYR A 209 -4.57 1.21 17.97
C TYR A 209 -3.09 1.06 17.58
N PRO A 210 -2.80 0.48 16.41
CA PRO A 210 -1.41 0.33 15.97
C PRO A 210 -0.86 1.64 15.41
N THR A 211 0.44 1.85 15.64
CA THR A 211 1.22 2.93 15.06
C THR A 211 2.24 2.37 14.06
N ALA A 212 2.51 3.13 13.00
CA ALA A 212 3.47 2.67 12.00
C ALA A 212 4.88 2.53 12.59
N ALA A 213 5.37 3.55 13.30
CA ALA A 213 6.73 3.56 13.83
C ALA A 213 6.92 2.71 15.09
N GLY A 214 5.89 2.57 15.94
CA GLY A 214 5.99 1.85 17.20
C GLY A 214 5.76 0.35 17.08
N ASP A 215 4.82 -0.05 16.19
CA ASP A 215 4.34 -1.43 16.14
C ASP A 215 4.69 -2.11 14.82
N ALA A 216 4.51 -1.44 13.67
CA ALA A 216 4.56 -2.09 12.38
C ALA A 216 5.97 -2.15 11.76
N VAL A 217 6.82 -1.15 11.99
CA VAL A 217 8.17 -1.11 11.41
C VAL A 217 9.01 -2.29 11.90
N GLY A 218 9.60 -3.03 10.96
CA GLY A 218 10.39 -4.23 11.22
C GLY A 218 9.58 -5.52 11.31
N GLN A 219 8.25 -5.44 11.22
CA GLN A 219 7.35 -6.60 11.31
C GLN A 219 6.92 -7.10 9.92
N ASP A 220 6.50 -8.37 9.86
CA ASP A 220 6.00 -9.02 8.65
C ASP A 220 4.47 -8.97 8.56
N GLN A 221 3.79 -8.60 9.64
CA GLN A 221 2.34 -8.49 9.74
C GLN A 221 1.85 -7.09 9.35
N VAL A 222 0.61 -7.05 8.90
CA VAL A 222 -0.19 -5.85 8.76
C VAL A 222 -1.03 -5.70 10.02
N TYR A 223 -0.82 -4.61 10.76
CA TYR A 223 -1.54 -4.34 12.00
C TYR A 223 -2.85 -3.64 11.72
N VAL A 224 -3.94 -4.15 12.31
CA VAL A 224 -5.30 -3.59 12.15
C VAL A 224 -5.85 -3.23 13.52
N GLY A 225 -6.42 -2.05 13.65
CA GLY A 225 -7.09 -1.61 14.86
C GLY A 225 -8.23 -0.65 14.57
N ARG A 226 -8.86 -0.14 15.63
CA ARG A 226 -9.98 0.80 15.53
C ARG A 226 -11.12 0.31 14.62
N VAL A 227 -11.40 -0.98 14.64
CA VAL A 227 -12.48 -1.61 13.87
C VAL A 227 -13.82 -1.17 14.45
N ARG A 228 -14.61 -0.41 13.66
CA ARG A 228 -15.87 0.18 14.14
C ARG A 228 -16.82 0.47 12.98
N LEU A 229 -18.11 0.47 13.27
CA LEU A 229 -19.13 0.93 12.31
C LEU A 229 -19.07 2.44 12.09
N GLY A 230 -19.69 2.92 11.04
CA GLY A 230 -20.00 4.34 10.85
C GLY A 230 -20.89 4.86 11.99
N VAL A 231 -20.73 6.14 12.37
CA VAL A 231 -21.49 6.75 13.49
C VAL A 231 -22.99 6.66 13.27
N SER A 232 -23.45 6.75 12.04
CA SER A 232 -24.88 6.75 11.67
C SER A 232 -25.22 5.79 10.53
N ASP A 233 -24.28 4.93 10.13
CA ASP A 233 -24.48 3.95 9.06
C ASP A 233 -23.93 2.58 9.48
N PRO A 234 -24.81 1.60 9.77
CA PRO A 234 -24.39 0.24 10.15
C PRO A 234 -23.78 -0.56 8.99
N ARG A 235 -23.87 -0.05 7.75
CA ARG A 235 -23.27 -0.66 6.56
C ARG A 235 -21.89 -0.10 6.24
N GLN A 236 -21.40 0.87 7.02
CA GLN A 236 -20.07 1.41 6.89
C GLN A 236 -19.14 0.83 7.95
N LEU A 237 -18.03 0.22 7.53
CA LEU A 237 -16.94 -0.21 8.38
C LEU A 237 -15.78 0.78 8.26
N ASN A 238 -15.17 1.12 9.39
CA ASN A 238 -13.98 1.94 9.44
C ASN A 238 -12.86 1.20 10.19
N LEU A 239 -11.66 1.20 9.63
CA LEU A 239 -10.49 0.53 10.19
C LEU A 239 -9.28 1.48 10.13
N TRP A 240 -8.34 1.22 11.02
CA TRP A 240 -7.00 1.79 10.96
C TRP A 240 -6.00 0.67 10.71
N ILE A 241 -5.09 0.88 9.75
CA ILE A 241 -4.09 -0.09 9.35
C ILE A 241 -2.72 0.55 9.49
N ALA A 242 -1.74 -0.19 10.01
CA ALA A 242 -0.34 0.19 10.03
C ALA A 242 0.50 -0.97 9.47
N SER A 243 1.49 -0.66 8.63
CA SER A 243 2.35 -1.69 8.02
C SER A 243 3.75 -1.17 7.72
N ASP A 244 4.73 -2.05 7.70
CA ASP A 244 6.08 -1.74 7.22
C ASP A 244 6.07 -1.63 5.69
N ASN A 245 6.31 -0.42 5.18
CA ASN A 245 6.30 -0.14 3.75
C ASN A 245 7.54 -0.64 3.01
N VAL A 246 8.63 -0.93 3.70
CA VAL A 246 9.89 -1.41 3.11
C VAL A 246 9.99 -2.94 3.19
N ARG A 247 9.56 -3.52 4.32
CA ARG A 247 9.65 -4.95 4.58
C ARG A 247 8.46 -5.70 3.98
N LYS A 248 7.32 -5.75 4.67
CA LYS A 248 6.12 -6.47 4.17
C LYS A 248 5.58 -5.86 2.89
N GLY A 249 5.52 -4.54 2.83
CA GLY A 249 4.99 -3.83 1.67
C GLY A 249 5.84 -3.92 0.40
N ALA A 250 7.13 -4.32 0.49
CA ALA A 250 8.01 -4.36 -0.66
C ALA A 250 8.92 -5.61 -0.70
N ALA A 251 9.97 -5.65 0.13
CA ALA A 251 11.04 -6.64 0.00
C ALA A 251 10.55 -8.07 0.25
N LEU A 252 9.82 -8.31 1.35
CA LEU A 252 9.29 -9.63 1.69
C LEU A 252 8.30 -10.10 0.64
N ASN A 253 7.37 -9.24 0.24
CA ASN A 253 6.40 -9.58 -0.81
C ASN A 253 7.08 -9.96 -2.13
N ALA A 254 8.12 -9.25 -2.53
CA ALA A 254 8.88 -9.56 -3.74
C ALA A 254 9.59 -10.93 -3.65
N VAL A 255 10.15 -11.29 -2.49
CA VAL A 255 10.75 -12.61 -2.26
C VAL A 255 9.68 -13.71 -2.34
N GLN A 256 8.55 -13.53 -1.67
CA GLN A 256 7.42 -14.45 -1.72
C GLN A 256 6.87 -14.63 -3.16
N ILE A 257 6.82 -13.55 -3.96
CA ILE A 257 6.48 -13.64 -5.40
C ILE A 257 7.51 -14.52 -6.14
N ALA A 258 8.79 -14.34 -5.86
CA ALA A 258 9.83 -15.15 -6.51
C ALA A 258 9.68 -16.63 -6.17
N GLU A 259 9.35 -16.97 -4.93
CA GLU A 259 9.08 -18.36 -4.50
C GLU A 259 7.92 -19.01 -5.27
N LEU A 260 6.89 -18.22 -5.64
CA LEU A 260 5.79 -18.70 -6.49
C LEU A 260 6.21 -18.91 -7.95
N LEU A 261 7.28 -18.25 -8.41
CA LEU A 261 7.75 -18.33 -9.79
C LEU A 261 8.81 -19.42 -10.01
N ILE A 262 9.30 -20.05 -8.98
CA ILE A 262 10.27 -21.15 -9.06
C ILE A 262 9.53 -22.48 -9.24
#